data_85560730e2f74991f9370c938241aff8
#
_entry.id   85560730e2f74991f9370c938241aff8
#
_cell.length_a   1.000
_cell.length_b   1.000
_cell.length_c   1.000
_cell.angle_alpha   90.00
_cell.angle_beta   90.00
_cell.angle_gamma   90.00
#
_symmetry.space_group_name_H-M   'P 1'
#
loop_
_entity.id
_entity.type
_entity.pdbx_description
1 polymer ?
#
loop_
_entity_poly.entity_id
_entity_poly.type
_entity_poly.pdbx_seq_one_letter_code
_entity_poly.pdbx_strand_id
1 'polypeptide(L)'
;MNVLVINCGSSSLKYQLIDSETESVLAKGLCERIGIDGALTHQPAGKDKIKSTPAMPDHKTAIGIVIDQLTDKENGVVESLDEIGAVGHRIVHGGEKFTKSCLITDEVIKEVEECSVFAPLHNPAGLIGVRACQELMPGLPMVAVFDTAFHQTMPEKAFLYGIPRKYYDEDGCLLYTSDAADE
;
A
#
# COMPACT_ATOMS: atom_id res chain seq x y z
N MET A 1 6.34 -17.47 7.15
CA MET A 1 6.99 -16.12 7.10
C MET A 1 5.90 -15.08 7.25
N ASN A 2 6.08 -14.10 8.14
CA ASN A 2 5.09 -13.04 8.31
C ASN A 2 5.31 -11.93 7.29
N VAL A 3 4.24 -11.47 6.66
CA VAL A 3 4.23 -10.38 5.67
C VAL A 3 3.34 -9.25 6.17
N LEU A 4 3.89 -8.06 6.29
CA LEU A 4 3.13 -6.86 6.62
C LEU A 4 2.58 -6.25 5.33
N VAL A 5 1.26 -6.22 5.18
CA VAL A 5 0.58 -5.61 4.04
C VAL A 5 0.12 -4.21 4.42
N ILE A 6 0.47 -3.21 3.62
CA ILE A 6 0.16 -1.80 3.86
C ILE A 6 -0.57 -1.21 2.65
N ASN A 7 -1.62 -0.46 2.94
CA ASN A 7 -2.35 0.36 1.98
C ASN A 7 -2.45 1.78 2.56
N CYS A 8 -1.67 2.71 2.01
CA CYS A 8 -1.66 4.12 2.38
C CYS A 8 -2.61 4.92 1.49
N GLY A 9 -3.57 5.61 2.12
CA GLY A 9 -4.34 6.68 1.51
C GLY A 9 -3.79 8.05 1.93
N SER A 10 -4.39 9.14 1.45
CA SER A 10 -3.94 10.51 1.74
C SER A 10 -3.92 10.88 3.23
N SER A 11 -4.89 10.39 4.01
CA SER A 11 -5.03 10.63 5.45
C SER A 11 -5.31 9.35 6.25
N SER A 12 -5.07 8.19 5.67
CA SER A 12 -5.34 6.90 6.31
C SER A 12 -4.29 5.85 5.94
N LEU A 13 -4.19 4.81 6.77
CA LEU A 13 -3.33 3.67 6.54
C LEU A 13 -4.07 2.42 7.02
N LYS A 14 -4.30 1.47 6.14
CA LYS A 14 -4.79 0.14 6.49
C LYS A 14 -3.62 -0.84 6.49
N TYR A 15 -3.63 -1.77 7.43
CA TYR A 15 -2.59 -2.81 7.49
C TYR A 15 -3.14 -4.17 7.90
N GLN A 16 -2.41 -5.20 7.48
CA GLN A 16 -2.58 -6.57 7.96
C GLN A 16 -1.20 -7.23 8.10
N LEU A 17 -1.00 -7.96 9.18
CA LEU A 17 0.11 -8.90 9.29
C LEU A 17 -0.42 -10.30 8.99
N ILE A 18 0.17 -10.96 8.01
CA ILE A 18 -0.29 -12.24 7.48
C ILE A 18 0.84 -13.26 7.59
N ASP A 19 0.55 -14.44 8.12
CA ASP A 19 1.42 -15.60 7.95
C ASP A 19 1.23 -16.18 6.54
N SER A 20 2.29 -16.09 5.71
CA SER A 20 2.26 -16.51 4.31
C SER A 20 2.16 -18.03 4.09
N GLU A 21 2.41 -18.84 5.11
CA GLU A 21 2.32 -20.31 5.01
C GLU A 21 0.91 -20.81 5.28
N THR A 22 0.25 -20.20 6.27
CA THR A 22 -1.12 -20.56 6.66
C THR A 22 -2.17 -19.65 6.06
N GLU A 23 -1.76 -18.55 5.42
CA GLU A 23 -2.62 -17.46 4.92
C GLU A 23 -3.49 -16.82 6.01
N SER A 24 -3.10 -17.00 7.27
CA SER A 24 -3.83 -16.49 8.43
C SER A 24 -3.48 -15.04 8.71
N VAL A 25 -4.49 -14.21 8.96
CA VAL A 25 -4.31 -12.84 9.42
C VAL A 25 -4.00 -12.86 10.91
N LEU A 26 -2.77 -12.49 11.30
CA LEU A 26 -2.31 -12.43 12.69
C LEU A 26 -2.79 -11.15 13.39
N ALA A 27 -2.81 -10.04 12.69
CA ALA A 27 -3.37 -8.77 13.13
C ALA A 27 -3.82 -7.93 11.94
N LYS A 28 -4.76 -7.03 12.19
CA LYS A 28 -5.18 -6.02 11.22
C LYS A 28 -5.52 -4.71 11.91
N GLY A 29 -5.49 -3.61 11.17
CA GLY A 29 -5.86 -2.33 11.73
C GLY A 29 -5.99 -1.22 10.71
N LEU A 30 -6.38 -0.07 11.26
CA LEU A 30 -6.66 1.15 10.50
C LEU A 30 -6.19 2.34 11.32
N CYS A 31 -5.32 3.14 10.72
CA CYS A 31 -5.01 4.50 11.14
C CYS A 31 -5.84 5.46 10.28
N GLU A 32 -6.54 6.37 10.90
CA GLU A 32 -7.37 7.38 10.25
C GLU A 32 -7.00 8.77 10.75
N ARG A 33 -7.37 9.79 9.97
CA ARG A 33 -7.17 11.20 10.32
C ARG A 33 -5.68 11.54 10.56
N ILE A 34 -4.80 10.89 9.79
CA ILE A 34 -3.36 11.19 9.77
C ILE A 34 -3.18 12.64 9.32
N GLY A 35 -2.34 13.40 10.03
CA GLY A 35 -2.15 14.83 9.81
C GLY A 35 -3.19 15.73 10.50
N ILE A 36 -4.15 15.16 11.24
CA ILE A 36 -5.18 15.90 11.98
C ILE A 36 -5.07 15.59 13.47
N ASP A 37 -5.82 14.64 13.98
CA ASP A 37 -5.89 14.29 15.41
C ASP A 37 -5.68 12.80 15.66
N GLY A 38 -5.51 12.01 14.60
CA GLY A 38 -5.21 10.60 14.66
C GLY A 38 -6.30 9.73 15.31
N ALA A 39 -6.57 8.57 14.70
CA ALA A 39 -7.37 7.52 15.31
C ALA A 39 -6.81 6.17 14.87
N LEU A 40 -6.62 5.26 15.83
CA LEU A 40 -6.14 3.91 15.59
C LEU A 40 -7.19 2.90 15.99
N THR A 41 -7.43 1.94 15.12
CA THR A 41 -8.10 0.69 15.43
C THR A 41 -7.13 -0.46 15.15
N HIS A 42 -6.78 -1.23 16.18
CA HIS A 42 -5.94 -2.43 16.07
C HIS A 42 -6.74 -3.65 16.48
N GLN A 43 -6.58 -4.76 15.78
CA GLN A 43 -7.24 -6.02 16.10
C GLN A 43 -6.27 -7.20 15.89
N PRO A 44 -5.70 -7.74 16.97
CA PRO A 44 -4.99 -9.02 16.93
C PRO A 44 -5.98 -10.15 16.62
N ALA A 45 -5.49 -11.24 16.05
CA ALA A 45 -6.31 -12.42 15.79
C ALA A 45 -6.90 -12.98 17.10
N GLY A 46 -8.19 -13.29 17.06
CA GLY A 46 -8.88 -13.86 18.22
C GLY A 46 -9.13 -12.91 19.39
N LYS A 47 -8.79 -11.62 19.27
CA LYS A 47 -9.02 -10.59 20.28
C LYS A 47 -10.00 -9.52 19.80
N ASP A 48 -10.54 -8.77 20.75
CA ASP A 48 -11.39 -7.61 20.48
C ASP A 48 -10.59 -6.46 19.86
N LYS A 49 -11.31 -5.55 19.18
CA LYS A 49 -10.73 -4.33 18.62
C LYS A 49 -10.29 -3.38 19.71
N ILE A 50 -9.06 -2.94 19.64
CA ILE A 50 -8.47 -1.91 20.48
C ILE A 50 -8.55 -0.59 19.72
N LYS A 51 -9.13 0.43 20.36
CA LYS A 51 -9.23 1.78 19.77
C LYS A 51 -8.48 2.77 20.63
N SER A 52 -7.75 3.65 20.00
CA SER A 52 -7.01 4.75 20.62
C SER A 52 -6.92 5.96 19.68
N THR A 53 -6.52 7.10 20.23
CA THR A 53 -6.36 8.35 19.47
C THR A 53 -4.96 8.92 19.64
N PRO A 54 -3.91 8.19 19.18
CA PRO A 54 -2.55 8.71 19.25
C PRO A 54 -2.36 9.85 18.25
N ALA A 55 -1.49 10.80 18.56
CA ALA A 55 -1.09 11.84 17.62
C ALA A 55 -0.35 11.21 16.44
N MET A 56 -0.85 11.44 15.23
CA MET A 56 -0.30 10.95 13.95
C MET A 56 -0.08 12.14 13.00
N PRO A 57 0.98 12.94 13.18
CA PRO A 57 1.23 14.10 12.33
C PRO A 57 1.52 13.74 10.88
N ASP A 58 2.00 12.51 10.64
CA ASP A 58 2.36 12.00 9.32
C ASP A 58 2.26 10.46 9.24
N HIS A 59 2.42 9.91 8.03
CA HIS A 59 2.37 8.48 7.78
C HIS A 59 3.54 7.72 8.41
N LYS A 60 4.70 8.34 8.53
CA LYS A 60 5.86 7.71 9.18
C LYS A 60 5.55 7.43 10.65
N THR A 61 5.00 8.43 11.35
CA THR A 61 4.53 8.26 12.75
C THR A 61 3.44 7.18 12.83
N ALA A 62 2.48 7.19 11.90
CA ALA A 62 1.42 6.18 11.88
C ALA A 62 1.98 4.76 11.69
N ILE A 63 2.95 4.55 10.80
CA ILE A 63 3.63 3.26 10.61
C ILE A 63 4.42 2.87 11.86
N GLY A 64 5.12 3.80 12.49
CA GLY A 64 5.80 3.56 13.77
C GLY A 64 4.83 3.04 14.83
N ILE A 65 3.66 3.68 14.97
CA ILE A 65 2.61 3.24 15.90
C ILE A 65 2.09 1.84 15.53
N VAL A 66 1.93 1.53 14.25
CA VAL A 66 1.55 0.17 13.81
C VAL A 66 2.60 -0.86 14.24
N ILE A 67 3.88 -0.56 14.05
CA ILE A 67 4.99 -1.41 14.48
C ILE A 67 4.94 -1.65 16.00
N ASP A 68 4.74 -0.58 16.79
CA ASP A 68 4.62 -0.67 18.23
C ASP A 68 3.43 -1.55 18.65
N GLN A 69 2.29 -1.46 17.94
CA GLN A 69 1.14 -2.33 18.22
C GLN A 69 1.39 -3.79 17.87
N LEU A 70 2.12 -4.06 16.79
CA LEU A 70 2.44 -5.44 16.37
C LEU A 70 3.40 -6.12 17.35
N THR A 71 4.27 -5.34 18.00
CA THR A 71 5.29 -5.82 18.96
C THR A 71 4.94 -5.56 20.43
N ASP A 72 3.73 -5.05 20.72
CA ASP A 72 3.28 -4.77 22.08
C ASP A 72 3.24 -6.05 22.94
N LYS A 73 3.62 -5.95 24.22
CA LYS A 73 3.73 -7.11 25.10
C LYS A 73 2.39 -7.79 25.42
N GLU A 74 1.27 -7.04 25.40
CA GLU A 74 -0.05 -7.56 25.76
C GLU A 74 -0.88 -7.89 24.53
N ASN A 75 -0.78 -7.05 23.50
CA ASN A 75 -1.65 -7.07 22.33
C ASN A 75 -0.89 -7.34 21.03
N GLY A 76 0.42 -7.40 21.08
CA GLY A 76 1.24 -7.74 19.94
C GLY A 76 1.06 -9.18 19.48
N VAL A 77 1.53 -9.46 18.29
CA VAL A 77 1.45 -10.77 17.62
C VAL A 77 2.80 -11.27 17.15
N VAL A 78 3.84 -10.47 17.30
CA VAL A 78 5.25 -10.80 17.07
C VAL A 78 6.09 -10.27 18.24
N GLU A 79 7.21 -10.93 18.53
CA GLU A 79 8.11 -10.50 19.61
C GLU A 79 9.05 -9.38 19.17
N SER A 80 9.42 -9.38 17.88
CA SER A 80 10.28 -8.35 17.28
C SER A 80 10.00 -8.17 15.78
N LEU A 81 10.54 -7.08 15.21
CA LEU A 81 10.46 -6.83 13.76
C LEU A 81 11.19 -7.88 12.92
N ASP A 82 12.13 -8.61 13.49
CA ASP A 82 12.88 -9.67 12.79
C ASP A 82 11.97 -10.83 12.33
N GLU A 83 10.78 -10.95 12.93
CA GLU A 83 9.79 -11.92 12.52
C GLU A 83 8.99 -11.51 11.26
N ILE A 84 9.10 -10.25 10.83
CA ILE A 84 8.51 -9.75 9.60
C ILE A 84 9.51 -9.96 8.46
N GLY A 85 9.18 -10.82 7.52
CA GLY A 85 10.09 -11.19 6.43
C GLY A 85 9.95 -10.32 5.18
N ALA A 86 8.84 -9.59 5.02
CA ALA A 86 8.61 -8.70 3.88
C ALA A 86 7.48 -7.71 4.16
N VAL A 87 7.43 -6.61 3.38
CA VAL A 87 6.30 -5.67 3.36
C VAL A 87 5.69 -5.65 1.96
N GLY A 88 4.37 -5.82 1.86
CA GLY A 88 3.60 -5.64 0.65
C GLY A 88 2.92 -4.26 0.64
N HIS A 89 3.06 -3.53 -0.45
CA HIS A 89 2.43 -2.22 -0.64
C HIS A 89 1.44 -2.26 -1.78
N ARG A 90 0.20 -1.85 -1.54
CA ARG A 90 -0.75 -1.56 -2.62
C ARG A 90 -0.36 -0.25 -3.28
N ILE A 91 -0.20 -0.29 -4.61
CA ILE A 91 0.01 0.87 -5.48
C ILE A 91 -1.13 0.89 -6.50
N VAL A 92 -1.80 2.02 -6.64
CA VAL A 92 -3.00 2.07 -7.49
C VAL A 92 -2.62 1.97 -8.96
N HIS A 93 -1.72 2.80 -9.46
CA HIS A 93 -1.42 2.87 -10.88
C HIS A 93 0.05 2.53 -11.20
N GLY A 94 0.24 1.43 -11.92
CA GLY A 94 1.55 0.96 -12.39
C GLY A 94 1.83 1.26 -13.87
N GLY A 95 0.95 2.01 -14.56
CA GLY A 95 1.05 2.22 -15.99
C GLY A 95 0.97 0.91 -16.78
N GLU A 96 1.54 0.90 -17.96
CA GLU A 96 1.67 -0.29 -18.80
C GLU A 96 2.93 -1.12 -18.48
N LYS A 97 3.84 -0.58 -17.64
CA LYS A 97 5.13 -1.20 -17.32
C LYS A 97 5.00 -2.34 -16.31
N PHE A 98 4.07 -2.23 -15.37
CA PHE A 98 3.91 -3.20 -14.30
C PHE A 98 2.71 -4.13 -14.55
N THR A 99 2.98 -5.28 -15.13
CA THR A 99 1.97 -6.31 -15.43
C THR A 99 1.77 -7.31 -14.28
N LYS A 100 2.58 -7.22 -13.23
CA LYS A 100 2.55 -8.08 -12.03
C LYS A 100 3.26 -7.40 -10.88
N SER A 101 3.08 -7.96 -9.68
CA SER A 101 3.81 -7.53 -8.48
C SER A 101 5.32 -7.64 -8.68
N CYS A 102 6.07 -6.69 -8.11
CA CYS A 102 7.54 -6.67 -8.20
C CYS A 102 8.18 -6.16 -6.92
N LEU A 103 9.48 -6.48 -6.73
CA LEU A 103 10.27 -5.88 -5.66
C LEU A 103 10.41 -4.38 -5.90
N ILE A 104 10.28 -3.60 -4.85
CA ILE A 104 10.44 -2.14 -4.88
C ILE A 104 11.93 -1.83 -4.91
N THR A 105 12.39 -1.26 -6.02
CA THR A 105 13.72 -0.68 -6.22
C THR A 105 13.59 0.81 -6.47
N ASP A 106 14.71 1.54 -6.55
CA ASP A 106 14.69 2.97 -6.89
C ASP A 106 14.08 3.22 -8.27
N GLU A 107 14.30 2.29 -9.23
CA GLU A 107 13.68 2.35 -10.55
C GLU A 107 12.16 2.18 -10.47
N VAL A 108 11.67 1.24 -9.66
CA VAL A 108 10.23 1.06 -9.45
C VAL A 108 9.60 2.30 -8.81
N ILE A 109 10.25 2.89 -7.80
CA ILE A 109 9.77 4.13 -7.18
C ILE A 109 9.65 5.25 -8.22
N LYS A 110 10.67 5.44 -9.05
CA LYS A 110 10.67 6.45 -10.10
C LYS A 110 9.52 6.25 -11.11
N GLU A 111 9.30 5.02 -11.56
CA GLU A 111 8.22 4.70 -12.49
C GLU A 111 6.84 4.95 -11.87
N VAL A 112 6.67 4.64 -10.59
CA VAL A 112 5.42 4.94 -9.85
C VAL A 112 5.23 6.44 -9.67
N GLU A 113 6.31 7.21 -9.48
CA GLU A 113 6.27 8.67 -9.47
C GLU A 113 5.79 9.23 -10.82
N GLU A 114 6.33 8.71 -11.93
CA GLU A 114 5.89 9.09 -13.28
C GLU A 114 4.41 8.76 -13.52
N CYS A 115 3.93 7.60 -13.03
CA CYS A 115 2.53 7.20 -13.09
C CYS A 115 1.61 8.04 -12.19
N SER A 116 2.15 8.89 -11.31
CA SER A 116 1.33 9.71 -10.40
C SER A 116 0.45 10.73 -11.13
N VAL A 117 0.76 11.06 -12.39
CA VAL A 117 -0.11 11.91 -13.23
C VAL A 117 -1.48 11.27 -13.49
N PHE A 118 -1.54 9.92 -13.50
CA PHE A 118 -2.77 9.14 -13.69
C PHE A 118 -3.52 8.88 -12.37
N ALA A 119 -2.81 8.88 -11.25
CA ALA A 119 -3.36 8.62 -9.92
C ALA A 119 -2.82 9.63 -8.88
N PRO A 120 -3.10 10.96 -9.03
CA PRO A 120 -2.45 12.00 -8.25
C PRO A 120 -2.81 11.99 -6.77
N LEU A 121 -3.94 11.40 -6.40
CA LEU A 121 -4.38 11.27 -5.00
C LEU A 121 -3.88 9.98 -4.34
N HIS A 122 -3.46 8.98 -5.11
CA HIS A 122 -3.18 7.63 -4.62
C HIS A 122 -1.70 7.28 -4.66
N ASN A 123 -1.05 7.36 -5.82
CA ASN A 123 0.36 6.97 -5.96
C ASN A 123 1.30 7.74 -5.02
N PRO A 124 1.20 9.08 -4.88
CA PRO A 124 2.04 9.80 -3.93
C PRO A 124 1.87 9.33 -2.48
N ALA A 125 0.62 9.04 -2.06
CA ALA A 125 0.36 8.51 -0.72
C ALA A 125 0.96 7.10 -0.53
N GLY A 126 0.85 6.24 -1.53
CA GLY A 126 1.50 4.92 -1.54
C GLY A 126 3.01 5.02 -1.39
N LEU A 127 3.65 5.92 -2.13
CA LEU A 127 5.10 6.16 -2.06
C LEU A 127 5.55 6.74 -0.71
N ILE A 128 4.75 7.58 -0.07
CA ILE A 128 5.03 8.03 1.31
C ILE A 128 5.10 6.83 2.24
N GLY A 129 4.16 5.89 2.14
CA GLY A 129 4.16 4.65 2.91
C GLY A 129 5.39 3.78 2.64
N VAL A 130 5.78 3.61 1.38
CA VAL A 130 6.99 2.86 0.99
C VAL A 130 8.23 3.47 1.64
N ARG A 131 8.44 4.77 1.48
CA ARG A 131 9.61 5.48 2.03
C ARG A 131 9.66 5.42 3.56
N ALA A 132 8.51 5.59 4.22
CA ALA A 132 8.43 5.46 5.66
C ALA A 132 8.80 4.04 6.15
N CYS A 133 8.35 3.00 5.44
CA CYS A 133 8.75 1.63 5.74
C CYS A 133 10.24 1.37 5.50
N GLN A 134 10.84 1.92 4.43
CA GLN A 134 12.28 1.82 4.16
C GLN A 134 13.12 2.43 5.30
N GLU A 135 12.66 3.55 5.87
CA GLU A 135 13.35 4.21 6.98
C GLU A 135 13.19 3.44 8.31
N LEU A 136 12.00 2.91 8.60
CA LEU A 136 11.68 2.24 9.86
C LEU A 136 12.12 0.77 9.89
N MET A 137 12.20 0.13 8.73
CA MET A 137 12.55 -1.27 8.55
C MET A 137 13.63 -1.43 7.46
N PRO A 138 14.85 -0.88 7.68
CA PRO A 138 15.90 -0.90 6.66
C PRO A 138 16.31 -2.32 6.30
N GLY A 139 16.48 -2.57 5.00
CA GLY A 139 16.92 -3.89 4.48
C GLY A 139 15.81 -4.93 4.35
N LEU A 140 14.59 -4.64 4.80
CA LEU A 140 13.46 -5.55 4.63
C LEU A 140 12.96 -5.50 3.18
N PRO A 141 12.76 -6.66 2.51
CA PRO A 141 12.21 -6.70 1.16
C PRO A 141 10.82 -6.06 1.10
N MET A 142 10.60 -5.20 0.12
CA MET A 142 9.31 -4.55 -0.12
C MET A 142 8.80 -4.90 -1.51
N VAL A 143 7.50 -5.17 -1.63
CA VAL A 143 6.85 -5.59 -2.86
C VAL A 143 5.72 -4.61 -3.19
N ALA A 144 5.71 -4.09 -4.41
CA ALA A 144 4.58 -3.35 -4.96
C ALA A 144 3.57 -4.31 -5.60
N VAL A 145 2.30 -4.11 -5.27
CA VAL A 145 1.15 -4.80 -5.87
C VAL A 145 0.30 -3.72 -6.52
N PHE A 146 0.11 -3.82 -7.84
CA PHE A 146 -0.54 -2.79 -8.63
C PHE A 146 -1.99 -3.16 -8.94
N ASP A 147 -2.94 -2.27 -8.67
CA ASP A 147 -4.36 -2.50 -9.02
C ASP A 147 -4.53 -2.60 -10.53
N THR A 148 -3.84 -1.75 -11.30
CA THR A 148 -3.87 -1.76 -12.76
C THR A 148 -3.28 -3.03 -13.40
N ALA A 149 -2.53 -3.85 -12.66
CA ALA A 149 -2.01 -5.11 -13.16
C ALA A 149 -3.15 -6.09 -13.55
N PHE A 150 -4.31 -6.00 -12.90
CA PHE A 150 -5.51 -6.77 -13.25
C PHE A 150 -5.96 -6.51 -14.69
N HIS A 151 -5.79 -5.30 -15.19
CA HIS A 151 -6.23 -4.89 -16.54
C HIS A 151 -5.26 -5.25 -17.66
N GLN A 152 -4.03 -5.69 -17.32
CA GLN A 152 -2.98 -5.98 -18.32
C GLN A 152 -3.31 -7.16 -19.24
N THR A 153 -4.29 -7.99 -18.90
CA THR A 153 -4.78 -9.09 -19.73
C THR A 153 -5.91 -8.67 -20.68
N MET A 154 -6.38 -7.43 -20.59
CA MET A 154 -7.44 -6.94 -21.49
C MET A 154 -6.91 -6.78 -22.91
N PRO A 155 -7.66 -7.21 -23.94
CA PRO A 155 -7.29 -6.97 -25.33
C PRO A 155 -7.40 -5.48 -25.68
N GLU A 156 -6.56 -4.98 -26.60
CA GLU A 156 -6.48 -3.57 -27.01
C GLU A 156 -7.85 -2.93 -27.27
N LYS A 157 -8.72 -3.64 -27.97
CA LYS A 157 -10.10 -3.20 -28.26
C LYS A 157 -10.99 -2.96 -27.01
N ALA A 158 -10.57 -3.46 -25.85
CA ALA A 158 -11.32 -3.34 -24.62
C ALA A 158 -10.78 -2.25 -23.67
N PHE A 159 -9.54 -1.82 -23.83
CA PHE A 159 -8.95 -0.77 -23.00
C PHE A 159 -8.74 0.58 -23.74
N LEU A 160 -8.80 0.58 -25.08
CA LEU A 160 -8.72 1.83 -25.83
C LEU A 160 -10.10 2.51 -25.91
N TYR A 161 -10.11 3.82 -25.73
CA TYR A 161 -11.29 4.62 -26.03
C TYR A 161 -11.53 4.72 -27.53
N GLY A 162 -12.79 4.87 -27.96
CA GLY A 162 -13.18 5.12 -29.35
C GLY A 162 -12.87 6.54 -29.83
N ILE A 163 -11.69 7.06 -29.54
CA ILE A 163 -11.16 8.37 -29.90
C ILE A 163 -9.89 8.22 -30.74
N PRO A 164 -9.39 9.28 -31.41
CA PRO A 164 -8.17 9.18 -32.21
C PRO A 164 -7.01 8.60 -31.41
N ARG A 165 -6.31 7.62 -32.00
CA ARG A 165 -5.22 6.88 -31.36
C ARG A 165 -4.08 7.75 -30.83
N LYS A 166 -3.89 8.95 -31.39
CA LYS A 166 -2.88 9.92 -30.94
C LYS A 166 -2.97 10.21 -29.44
N TYR A 167 -4.17 10.20 -28.85
CA TYR A 167 -4.35 10.42 -27.41
C TYR A 167 -3.84 9.24 -26.56
N TYR A 168 -3.82 8.04 -27.12
CA TYR A 168 -3.13 6.92 -26.49
C TYR A 168 -1.61 7.04 -26.66
N ASP A 169 -1.15 7.28 -27.91
CA ASP A 169 0.28 7.28 -28.24
C ASP A 169 1.03 8.46 -27.59
N GLU A 170 0.39 9.63 -27.47
CA GLU A 170 1.00 10.87 -26.96
C GLU A 170 0.69 11.11 -25.47
N ASP A 171 -0.52 10.82 -25.01
CA ASP A 171 -1.03 11.17 -23.68
C ASP A 171 -1.24 9.95 -22.77
N GLY A 172 -1.02 8.72 -23.25
CA GLY A 172 -1.25 7.48 -22.50
C GLY A 172 -2.71 7.28 -22.07
N CYS A 173 -3.67 7.80 -22.87
CA CYS A 173 -5.10 7.77 -22.54
C CYS A 173 -5.67 6.35 -22.68
N LEU A 174 -5.90 5.69 -21.54
CA LEU A 174 -6.39 4.33 -21.43
C LEU A 174 -7.68 4.28 -20.59
N LEU A 175 -8.54 3.29 -20.86
CA LEU A 175 -9.77 3.10 -20.08
C LEU A 175 -9.47 2.85 -18.59
N TYR A 176 -8.42 2.09 -18.27
CA TYR A 176 -8.04 1.76 -16.90
C TYR A 176 -7.11 2.78 -16.24
N THR A 177 -6.90 3.96 -16.84
CA THR A 177 -6.30 5.10 -16.14
C THR A 177 -7.27 5.77 -15.16
N SER A 178 -8.58 5.49 -15.30
CA SER A 178 -9.58 5.85 -14.30
C SER A 178 -9.88 4.61 -13.45
N ASP A 179 -9.58 4.66 -12.16
CA ASP A 179 -9.87 3.56 -11.23
C ASP A 179 -11.31 3.69 -10.73
N ALA A 180 -12.24 3.01 -11.42
CA ALA A 180 -13.64 2.95 -11.01
C ALA A 180 -13.85 2.10 -9.73
N ALA A 181 -12.82 1.45 -9.19
CA ALA A 181 -12.92 0.66 -7.97
C ALA A 181 -12.75 1.50 -6.69
N ASP A 182 -12.26 2.73 -6.82
CA ASP A 182 -12.04 3.65 -5.69
C ASP A 182 -13.09 4.78 -5.60
N GLU A 183 -14.12 4.78 -6.47
CA GLU A 183 -15.25 5.72 -6.43
C GLU A 183 -16.44 5.19 -5.60
#